data_ffa6bf7455e0d2477e9fdd66d6e3db39
#
_entry.id   ffa6bf7455e0d2477e9fdd66d6e3db39
#
_cell.length_a   1.000
_cell.length_b   1.000
_cell.length_c   1.000
_cell.angle_alpha   90.00
_cell.angle_beta   90.00
_cell.angle_gamma   90.00
#
_symmetry.space_group_name_H-M   'P 1'
#
loop_
_entity.id
_entity.type
_entity.pdbx_description
1 polymer ?
#
loop_
_entity_poly.entity_id
_entity_poly.type
_entity_poly.pdbx_seq_one_letter_code
_entity_poly.pdbx_strand_id
1 'polypeptide(L)'
;MQSVKTLLINALAKGASDIYYLPSPKGYLIRLRLPTGLVTLGQLETRIGQQEINYLKFMAGMNVAEHRRVQLGAFYHPDSDVFLRLSSVADFRGRESLVVRLISGIPDAQGARQLLDRLMSILTQRRGMLTLAGPTGSGKTTLLYQLATRLAASKMVLSIEDPVEINQPQFLQLQVNPDAEMSYPQLLKAALRHRPDVLLIGEIRDRQTAQSACEAAISGHIVLATVHARSANDTPLRLTSFGLPAELVSAALPASAAITLQYRPTIHPVAEVIVFEPAHQSGATEVVS
;
A
#
# COMPACT_ATOMS: atom_id res chain seq x y z
N MET A 1 8.00 22.86 -17.29
CA MET A 1 7.37 21.59 -17.71
C MET A 1 8.41 20.53 -18.08
N GLN A 2 9.37 20.81 -18.97
CA GLN A 2 10.42 19.83 -19.32
C GLN A 2 11.31 19.42 -18.12
N SER A 3 11.54 20.31 -17.15
CA SER A 3 12.32 20.05 -15.95
C SER A 3 11.62 19.07 -14.99
N VAL A 4 10.31 19.19 -14.75
CA VAL A 4 9.55 18.26 -13.88
C VAL A 4 9.55 16.85 -14.46
N LYS A 5 9.28 16.70 -15.77
CA LYS A 5 9.35 15.41 -16.44
C LYS A 5 10.73 14.75 -16.30
N THR A 6 11.79 15.52 -16.53
CA THR A 6 13.18 15.02 -16.38
C THR A 6 13.48 14.62 -14.94
N LEU A 7 12.99 15.40 -13.96
CA LEU A 7 13.13 15.09 -12.54
C LEU A 7 12.42 13.80 -12.18
N LEU A 8 11.18 13.61 -12.64
CA LEU A 8 10.39 12.38 -12.40
C LEU A 8 11.07 11.15 -13.00
N ILE A 9 11.51 11.22 -14.27
CA ILE A 9 12.22 10.11 -14.92
C ILE A 9 13.51 9.76 -14.17
N ASN A 10 14.28 10.76 -13.75
CA ASN A 10 15.52 10.55 -12.99
C ASN A 10 15.24 9.93 -11.61
N ALA A 11 14.19 10.39 -10.91
CA ALA A 11 13.79 9.85 -9.62
C ALA A 11 13.35 8.38 -9.75
N LEU A 12 12.52 8.05 -10.74
CA LEU A 12 12.08 6.68 -11.02
C LEU A 12 13.25 5.77 -11.37
N ALA A 13 14.15 6.20 -12.24
CA ALA A 13 15.34 5.43 -12.64
C ALA A 13 16.26 5.12 -11.44
N LYS A 14 16.25 5.98 -10.42
CA LYS A 14 17.00 5.77 -9.16
C LYS A 14 16.21 4.96 -8.10
N GLY A 15 14.99 4.55 -8.39
CA GLY A 15 14.12 3.86 -7.42
C GLY A 15 13.69 4.74 -6.25
N ALA A 16 13.51 6.05 -6.48
CA ALA A 16 13.05 6.95 -5.44
C ALA A 16 11.57 6.72 -5.14
N SER A 17 11.22 6.76 -3.85
CA SER A 17 9.83 6.75 -3.40
C SER A 17 9.22 8.14 -3.29
N ASP A 18 10.03 9.15 -2.97
CA ASP A 18 9.54 10.51 -2.76
C ASP A 18 10.54 11.56 -3.30
N ILE A 19 9.98 12.66 -3.82
CA ILE A 19 10.71 13.87 -4.19
C ILE A 19 10.29 14.98 -3.22
N TYR A 20 11.25 15.69 -2.66
CA TYR A 20 11.02 16.80 -1.73
C TYR A 20 11.44 18.10 -2.38
N TYR A 21 10.54 19.09 -2.37
CA TYR A 21 10.82 20.51 -2.62
C TYR A 21 10.87 21.21 -1.26
N LEU A 22 12.04 21.45 -0.74
CA LEU A 22 12.24 22.04 0.58
C LEU A 22 12.68 23.50 0.46
N PRO A 23 11.95 24.46 1.07
CA PRO A 23 12.37 25.86 1.07
C PRO A 23 13.75 26.04 1.67
N SER A 24 14.62 26.80 1.00
CA SER A 24 15.96 27.14 1.44
C SER A 24 16.21 28.65 1.30
N PRO A 25 17.28 29.22 1.89
CA PRO A 25 17.59 30.64 1.74
C PRO A 25 17.81 31.08 0.28
N LYS A 26 18.22 30.17 -0.58
CA LYS A 26 18.53 30.45 -2.01
C LYS A 26 17.52 29.86 -2.97
N GLY A 27 16.32 29.45 -2.52
CA GLY A 27 15.26 28.87 -3.34
C GLY A 27 14.76 27.52 -2.79
N TYR A 28 14.79 26.47 -3.60
CA TYR A 28 14.29 25.16 -3.21
C TYR A 28 15.39 24.10 -3.28
N LEU A 29 15.62 23.40 -2.19
CA LEU A 29 16.49 22.21 -2.16
C LEU A 29 15.66 21.02 -2.64
N ILE A 30 16.15 20.31 -3.66
CA ILE A 30 15.50 19.11 -4.19
C ILE A 30 16.19 17.88 -3.64
N ARG A 31 15.41 17.01 -2.98
CA ARG A 31 15.92 15.76 -2.41
C ARG A 31 15.09 14.57 -2.84
N LEU A 32 15.72 13.42 -2.92
CA LEU A 32 15.05 12.13 -3.19
C LEU A 32 15.13 11.21 -1.97
N ARG A 33 14.05 10.50 -1.71
CA ARG A 33 14.04 9.36 -0.78
C ARG A 33 14.34 8.10 -1.60
N LEU A 34 15.53 7.54 -1.39
CA LEU A 34 15.94 6.25 -1.95
C LEU A 34 15.87 5.17 -0.88
N PRO A 35 15.87 3.86 -1.23
CA PRO A 35 16.01 2.78 -0.25
C PRO A 35 17.24 2.92 0.65
N THR A 36 18.32 3.50 0.13
CA THR A 36 19.59 3.75 0.85
C THR A 36 19.56 4.99 1.73
N GLY A 37 18.49 5.81 1.68
CA GLY A 37 18.37 7.04 2.46
C GLY A 37 18.00 8.26 1.64
N LEU A 38 18.22 9.44 2.21
CA LEU A 38 17.82 10.71 1.63
C LEU A 38 19.01 11.36 0.90
N VAL A 39 18.87 11.56 -0.43
CA VAL A 39 19.91 12.12 -1.31
C VAL A 39 19.51 13.50 -1.80
N THR A 40 20.44 14.46 -1.80
CA THR A 40 20.26 15.79 -2.39
C THR A 40 20.60 15.74 -3.87
N LEU A 41 19.67 16.19 -4.75
CA LEU A 41 19.92 16.32 -6.18
C LEU A 41 20.53 17.68 -6.55
N GLY A 42 20.08 18.74 -5.88
CA GLY A 42 20.53 20.09 -6.18
C GLY A 42 19.60 21.14 -5.60
N GLN A 43 19.75 22.35 -6.09
CA GLN A 43 18.97 23.51 -5.66
C GLN A 43 18.39 24.21 -6.88
N LEU A 44 17.12 24.61 -6.79
CA LEU A 44 16.44 25.44 -7.77
C LEU A 44 16.32 26.87 -7.26
N GLU A 45 16.39 27.84 -8.14
CA GLU A 45 16.03 29.22 -7.84
C GLU A 45 14.57 29.29 -7.39
N THR A 46 14.25 30.24 -6.52
CA THR A 46 12.89 30.42 -5.96
C THR A 46 11.81 30.43 -7.04
N ARG A 47 12.04 31.19 -8.12
CA ARG A 47 11.08 31.31 -9.21
C ARG A 47 10.83 29.97 -9.92
N ILE A 48 11.90 29.24 -10.20
CA ILE A 48 11.82 27.94 -10.90
C ILE A 48 11.12 26.91 -10.01
N GLY A 49 11.53 26.79 -8.74
CA GLY A 49 10.93 25.84 -7.82
C GLY A 49 9.43 26.13 -7.59
N GLN A 50 9.05 27.41 -7.48
CA GLN A 50 7.63 27.78 -7.34
C GLN A 50 6.83 27.46 -8.61
N GLN A 51 7.41 27.66 -9.80
CA GLN A 51 6.76 27.30 -11.06
C GLN A 51 6.50 25.79 -11.14
N GLU A 52 7.47 24.97 -10.72
CA GLU A 52 7.30 23.51 -10.69
C GLU A 52 6.27 23.07 -9.66
N ILE A 53 6.28 23.64 -8.46
CA ILE A 53 5.27 23.39 -7.43
C ILE A 53 3.87 23.77 -7.95
N ASN A 54 3.71 24.94 -8.53
CA ASN A 54 2.42 25.41 -9.07
C ASN A 54 1.91 24.50 -10.19
N TYR A 55 2.80 24.05 -11.08
CA TYR A 55 2.46 23.09 -12.13
C TYR A 55 1.96 21.75 -11.54
N LEU A 56 2.70 21.19 -10.58
CA LEU A 56 2.33 19.94 -9.92
C LEU A 56 1.01 20.08 -9.17
N LYS A 57 0.80 21.18 -8.43
CA LYS A 57 -0.47 21.46 -7.75
C LYS A 57 -1.62 21.58 -8.72
N PHE A 58 -1.44 22.30 -9.82
CA PHE A 58 -2.47 22.45 -10.86
C PHE A 58 -2.89 21.09 -11.44
N MET A 59 -1.91 20.24 -11.79
CA MET A 59 -2.18 18.88 -12.30
C MET A 59 -2.90 17.99 -11.30
N ALA A 60 -2.67 18.22 -9.99
CA ALA A 60 -3.28 17.46 -8.91
C ALA A 60 -4.62 18.05 -8.41
N GLY A 61 -5.16 19.07 -9.09
CA GLY A 61 -6.43 19.72 -8.70
C GLY A 61 -6.35 20.52 -7.39
N MET A 62 -5.14 20.87 -6.93
CA MET A 62 -4.91 21.63 -5.71
C MET A 62 -5.06 23.15 -5.98
N ASN A 63 -5.37 23.93 -4.94
CA ASN A 63 -5.46 25.39 -5.06
C ASN A 63 -4.05 26.01 -5.20
N VAL A 64 -3.71 26.45 -6.41
CA VAL A 64 -2.39 27.03 -6.73
C VAL A 64 -2.13 28.36 -6.00
N ALA A 65 -3.17 29.12 -5.68
CA ALA A 65 -3.04 30.41 -5.01
C ALA A 65 -2.87 30.29 -3.48
N GLU A 66 -3.21 29.15 -2.89
CA GLU A 66 -3.05 28.92 -1.46
C GLU A 66 -1.70 28.23 -1.20
N HIS A 67 -0.79 28.91 -0.50
CA HIS A 67 0.58 28.44 -0.25
C HIS A 67 0.84 28.03 1.21
N ARG A 68 -0.09 28.30 2.14
CA ARG A 68 0.13 28.14 3.58
C ARG A 68 -0.53 26.90 4.17
N ARG A 69 -1.76 26.60 3.70
CA ARG A 69 -2.56 25.50 4.24
C ARG A 69 -2.05 24.16 3.75
N VAL A 70 -2.27 23.14 4.56
CA VAL A 70 -2.06 21.75 4.11
C VAL A 70 -3.00 21.47 2.94
N GLN A 71 -2.44 20.97 1.86
CA GLN A 71 -3.20 20.51 0.70
C GLN A 71 -2.70 19.13 0.30
N LEU A 72 -3.62 18.27 -0.08
CA LEU A 72 -3.35 16.95 -0.62
C LEU A 72 -3.91 16.89 -2.03
N GLY A 73 -3.22 16.20 -2.92
CA GLY A 73 -3.66 16.00 -4.29
C GLY A 73 -3.02 14.78 -4.90
N ALA A 74 -3.57 14.33 -6.02
CA ALA A 74 -3.03 13.18 -6.72
C ALA A 74 -3.38 13.24 -8.20
N PHE A 75 -2.49 12.75 -9.07
CA PHE A 75 -2.78 12.61 -10.49
C PHE A 75 -1.84 11.59 -11.15
N TYR A 76 -2.29 11.05 -12.28
CA TYR A 76 -1.46 10.23 -13.14
C TYR A 76 -0.68 11.11 -14.11
N HIS A 77 0.65 10.93 -14.17
CA HIS A 77 1.54 11.63 -15.09
C HIS A 77 1.86 10.74 -16.30
N PRO A 78 1.18 10.92 -17.45
CA PRO A 78 1.25 9.97 -18.57
C PRO A 78 2.64 9.88 -19.20
N ASP A 79 3.36 10.99 -19.28
CA ASP A 79 4.69 11.04 -19.87
C ASP A 79 5.76 10.26 -19.08
N SER A 80 5.54 10.01 -17.81
CA SER A 80 6.47 9.28 -16.94
C SER A 80 5.88 7.96 -16.44
N ASP A 81 4.66 7.62 -16.88
CA ASP A 81 3.90 6.43 -16.50
C ASP A 81 3.91 6.19 -14.98
N VAL A 82 3.56 7.24 -14.22
CA VAL A 82 3.59 7.18 -12.76
C VAL A 82 2.39 7.90 -12.15
N PHE A 83 1.80 7.31 -11.14
CA PHE A 83 0.81 7.99 -10.32
C PHE A 83 1.53 8.77 -9.21
N LEU A 84 1.18 10.04 -9.07
CA LEU A 84 1.81 10.96 -8.13
C LEU A 84 0.82 11.34 -7.03
N ARG A 85 1.29 11.35 -5.78
CA ARG A 85 0.56 11.90 -4.64
C ARG A 85 1.36 13.06 -4.07
N LEU A 86 0.66 14.15 -3.86
CA LEU A 86 1.25 15.42 -3.46
C LEU A 86 0.76 15.81 -2.07
N SER A 87 1.68 16.33 -1.26
CA SER A 87 1.37 16.99 -0.01
C SER A 87 2.12 18.32 0.05
N SER A 88 1.38 19.42 0.15
CA SER A 88 1.91 20.78 0.24
C SER A 88 1.56 21.41 1.58
N VAL A 89 2.51 22.13 2.17
CA VAL A 89 2.32 22.91 3.39
C VAL A 89 3.41 23.99 3.51
N ALA A 90 3.09 25.12 4.13
CA ALA A 90 4.09 26.12 4.43
C ALA A 90 4.96 25.78 5.64
N ASP A 91 6.21 26.23 5.61
CA ASP A 91 7.08 26.27 6.78
C ASP A 91 6.66 27.43 7.74
N PHE A 92 7.33 27.52 8.89
CA PHE A 92 7.07 28.56 9.87
C PHE A 92 7.32 30.01 9.37
N ARG A 93 7.98 30.15 8.23
CA ARG A 93 8.22 31.44 7.54
C ARG A 93 7.21 31.72 6.42
N GLY A 94 6.21 30.85 6.25
CA GLY A 94 5.21 30.95 5.22
C GLY A 94 5.69 30.55 3.82
N ARG A 95 6.81 29.85 3.70
CA ARG A 95 7.33 29.36 2.42
C ARG A 95 6.79 27.96 2.15
N GLU A 96 6.19 27.77 0.98
CA GLU A 96 5.59 26.50 0.60
C GLU A 96 6.63 25.40 0.41
N SER A 97 6.36 24.23 0.96
CA SER A 97 7.07 22.98 0.68
C SER A 97 6.16 22.02 -0.07
N LEU A 98 6.74 21.12 -0.85
CA LEU A 98 5.99 20.06 -1.53
C LEU A 98 6.72 18.72 -1.40
N VAL A 99 5.97 17.70 -1.07
CA VAL A 99 6.40 16.30 -1.16
C VAL A 99 5.61 15.64 -2.27
N VAL A 100 6.32 15.03 -3.20
CA VAL A 100 5.74 14.25 -4.30
C VAL A 100 6.10 12.79 -4.10
N ARG A 101 5.13 11.96 -3.74
CA ARG A 101 5.29 10.51 -3.66
C ARG A 101 5.07 9.89 -5.03
N LEU A 102 6.01 9.04 -5.44
CA LEU A 102 5.97 8.29 -6.68
C LEU A 102 5.33 6.93 -6.41
N ILE A 103 4.16 6.69 -6.99
CA ILE A 103 3.47 5.39 -6.91
C ILE A 103 3.83 4.62 -8.18
N SER A 104 4.85 3.81 -8.06
CA SER A 104 5.33 2.93 -9.12
C SER A 104 4.55 1.60 -9.14
N GLY A 105 4.77 0.80 -10.19
CA GLY A 105 4.25 -0.57 -10.26
C GLY A 105 4.84 -1.48 -9.18
N ILE A 106 4.38 -2.73 -9.16
CA ILE A 106 4.82 -3.73 -8.20
C ILE A 106 6.32 -4.02 -8.40
N PRO A 107 7.15 -3.93 -7.35
CA PRO A 107 8.55 -4.37 -7.44
C PRO A 107 8.65 -5.85 -7.82
N ASP A 108 9.70 -6.19 -8.58
CA ASP A 108 9.95 -7.56 -8.98
C ASP A 108 10.09 -8.50 -7.76
N ALA A 109 9.55 -9.71 -7.90
CA ALA A 109 9.48 -10.72 -6.85
C ALA A 109 10.82 -11.46 -6.61
N GLN A 110 11.96 -10.92 -7.06
CA GLN A 110 13.26 -11.54 -6.83
C GLN A 110 13.47 -11.80 -5.33
N GLY A 111 13.63 -13.08 -4.96
CA GLY A 111 13.77 -13.51 -3.58
C GLY A 111 12.48 -13.84 -2.81
N ALA A 112 11.30 -13.58 -3.39
CA ALA A 112 10.00 -13.92 -2.74
C ALA A 112 9.31 -15.14 -3.38
N ARG A 113 9.91 -15.77 -4.40
CA ARG A 113 9.22 -16.76 -5.23
C ARG A 113 8.71 -17.96 -4.43
N GLN A 114 9.54 -18.53 -3.57
CA GLN A 114 9.16 -19.69 -2.75
C GLN A 114 8.04 -19.35 -1.78
N LEU A 115 8.12 -18.18 -1.12
CA LEU A 115 7.09 -17.69 -0.24
C LEU A 115 5.76 -17.45 -0.98
N LEU A 116 5.81 -16.84 -2.15
CA LEU A 116 4.63 -16.65 -3.01
C LEU A 116 4.01 -17.98 -3.43
N ASP A 117 4.81 -18.95 -3.84
CA ASP A 117 4.33 -20.27 -4.26
C ASP A 117 3.67 -21.01 -3.07
N ARG A 118 4.25 -20.90 -1.87
CA ARG A 118 3.68 -21.47 -0.65
C ARG A 118 2.32 -20.82 -0.29
N LEU A 119 2.26 -19.49 -0.28
CA LEU A 119 1.02 -18.76 0.02
C LEU A 119 -0.06 -19.01 -1.04
N MET A 120 0.31 -19.09 -2.32
CA MET A 120 -0.61 -19.48 -3.40
C MET A 120 -1.16 -20.90 -3.22
N SER A 121 -0.32 -21.86 -2.81
CA SER A 121 -0.77 -23.21 -2.50
C SER A 121 -1.82 -23.24 -1.39
N ILE A 122 -1.62 -22.46 -0.32
CA ILE A 122 -2.59 -22.33 0.77
C ILE A 122 -3.92 -21.77 0.26
N LEU A 123 -3.88 -20.67 -0.52
CA LEU A 123 -5.08 -20.01 -1.06
C LEU A 123 -5.87 -20.89 -2.06
N THR A 124 -5.21 -21.80 -2.75
CA THR A 124 -5.87 -22.75 -3.66
C THR A 124 -6.52 -23.91 -2.93
N GLN A 125 -5.94 -24.35 -1.83
CA GLN A 125 -6.44 -25.46 -1.01
C GLN A 125 -7.53 -25.02 -0.02
N ARG A 126 -7.43 -23.81 0.51
CA ARG A 126 -8.32 -23.28 1.56
C ARG A 126 -8.78 -21.87 1.18
N ARG A 127 -10.03 -21.75 0.79
CA ARG A 127 -10.63 -20.41 0.61
C ARG A 127 -10.78 -19.74 1.97
N GLY A 128 -10.73 -18.43 1.97
CA GLY A 128 -10.85 -17.64 3.19
C GLY A 128 -9.92 -16.42 3.18
N MET A 129 -9.60 -15.92 4.36
CA MET A 129 -8.76 -14.74 4.54
C MET A 129 -7.30 -15.12 4.82
N LEU A 130 -6.40 -14.67 3.98
CA LEU A 130 -4.96 -14.66 4.26
C LEU A 130 -4.56 -13.28 4.78
N THR A 131 -3.97 -13.21 5.96
CA THR A 131 -3.48 -11.96 6.52
C THR A 131 -1.95 -11.89 6.50
N LEU A 132 -1.41 -10.70 6.22
CA LEU A 132 0.01 -10.41 6.39
C LEU A 132 0.20 -9.46 7.57
N ALA A 133 0.98 -9.92 8.54
CA ALA A 133 1.37 -9.14 9.72
C ALA A 133 2.83 -8.62 9.59
N GLY A 134 3.19 -7.64 10.39
CA GLY A 134 4.56 -7.11 10.46
C GLY A 134 4.61 -5.58 10.54
N PRO A 135 5.79 -5.01 10.80
CA PRO A 135 5.96 -3.56 10.93
C PRO A 135 5.77 -2.83 9.60
N THR A 136 5.62 -1.50 9.67
CA THR A 136 5.61 -0.65 8.47
C THR A 136 6.93 -0.80 7.71
N GLY A 137 6.84 -0.88 6.38
CA GLY A 137 8.02 -1.06 5.51
C GLY A 137 8.56 -2.49 5.43
N SER A 138 7.89 -3.50 6.03
CA SER A 138 8.33 -4.91 5.95
C SER A 138 7.99 -5.61 4.62
N GLY A 139 7.37 -4.92 3.66
CA GLY A 139 7.03 -5.48 2.36
C GLY A 139 5.64 -6.14 2.27
N LYS A 140 4.77 -6.00 3.30
CA LYS A 140 3.41 -6.57 3.29
C LYS A 140 2.61 -6.20 2.05
N THR A 141 2.47 -4.90 1.78
CA THR A 141 1.71 -4.39 0.62
C THR A 141 2.27 -4.96 -0.68
N THR A 142 3.59 -4.95 -0.86
CA THR A 142 4.25 -5.51 -2.05
C THR A 142 3.91 -7.00 -2.23
N LEU A 143 4.01 -7.79 -1.16
CA LEU A 143 3.73 -9.24 -1.22
C LEU A 143 2.24 -9.51 -1.49
N LEU A 144 1.32 -8.75 -0.86
CA LEU A 144 -0.12 -8.85 -1.17
C LEU A 144 -0.41 -8.57 -2.64
N TYR A 145 0.20 -7.53 -3.19
CA TYR A 145 0.03 -7.19 -4.60
C TYR A 145 0.60 -8.27 -5.53
N GLN A 146 1.75 -8.85 -5.20
CA GLN A 146 2.31 -9.96 -5.97
C GLN A 146 1.41 -11.20 -5.96
N LEU A 147 0.82 -11.53 -4.80
CA LEU A 147 -0.18 -12.61 -4.70
C LEU A 147 -1.44 -12.28 -5.51
N ALA A 148 -1.98 -11.09 -5.32
CA ALA A 148 -3.18 -10.64 -6.02
C ALA A 148 -2.98 -10.60 -7.55
N THR A 149 -1.80 -10.20 -8.03
CA THR A 149 -1.46 -10.20 -9.45
C THR A 149 -1.43 -11.61 -10.03
N ARG A 150 -0.90 -12.60 -9.29
CA ARG A 150 -0.95 -13.99 -9.73
C ARG A 150 -2.39 -14.52 -9.82
N LEU A 151 -3.25 -14.12 -8.88
CA LEU A 151 -4.67 -14.46 -8.90
C LEU A 151 -5.42 -13.76 -10.02
N ALA A 152 -5.06 -12.52 -10.36
CA ALA A 152 -5.69 -11.73 -11.41
C ALA A 152 -5.55 -12.34 -12.83
N ALA A 153 -4.64 -13.28 -13.03
CA ALA A 153 -4.53 -14.03 -14.28
C ALA A 153 -5.84 -14.76 -14.67
N SER A 154 -6.70 -15.09 -13.70
CA SER A 154 -7.96 -15.82 -13.93
C SER A 154 -9.11 -15.37 -13.03
N LYS A 155 -8.94 -14.35 -12.21
CA LYS A 155 -9.88 -13.92 -11.19
C LYS A 155 -10.07 -12.41 -11.20
N MET A 156 -11.30 -11.97 -10.90
CA MET A 156 -11.58 -10.55 -10.68
C MET A 156 -11.03 -10.12 -9.33
N VAL A 157 -10.04 -9.23 -9.36
CA VAL A 157 -9.42 -8.65 -8.15
C VAL A 157 -9.95 -7.24 -7.92
N LEU A 158 -10.39 -6.98 -6.69
CA LEU A 158 -10.78 -5.67 -6.25
C LEU A 158 -10.00 -5.31 -4.97
N SER A 159 -9.41 -4.11 -4.93
CA SER A 159 -8.75 -3.62 -3.72
C SER A 159 -9.50 -2.45 -3.09
N ILE A 160 -9.38 -2.33 -1.76
CA ILE A 160 -9.82 -1.18 -0.97
C ILE A 160 -8.66 -0.74 -0.11
N GLU A 161 -8.24 0.52 -0.26
CA GLU A 161 -6.99 1.02 0.30
C GLU A 161 -7.13 2.45 0.81
N ASP A 162 -6.29 2.81 1.79
CA ASP A 162 -6.23 4.16 2.38
C ASP A 162 -4.77 4.58 2.62
N PRO A 163 -4.17 5.07 1.57
CA PRO A 163 -4.55 5.16 0.16
C PRO A 163 -3.94 4.04 -0.72
N VAL A 164 -4.27 4.02 -2.02
CA VAL A 164 -3.59 3.16 -3.00
C VAL A 164 -2.10 3.51 -3.05
N GLU A 165 -1.23 2.51 -2.82
CA GLU A 165 0.23 2.67 -2.81
C GLU A 165 0.91 2.17 -4.08
N ILE A 166 0.27 1.25 -4.81
CA ILE A 166 0.79 0.62 -6.02
C ILE A 166 -0.28 0.68 -7.10
N ASN A 167 0.04 1.23 -8.25
CA ASN A 167 -0.87 1.20 -9.39
C ASN A 167 -0.84 -0.19 -10.05
N GLN A 168 -2.01 -0.85 -10.12
CA GLN A 168 -2.15 -2.15 -10.76
C GLN A 168 -3.35 -2.15 -11.73
N PRO A 169 -3.10 -1.96 -13.02
CA PRO A 169 -4.18 -1.84 -14.02
C PRO A 169 -5.10 -3.06 -14.15
N GLN A 170 -4.66 -4.22 -13.65
CA GLN A 170 -5.46 -5.45 -13.66
C GLN A 170 -6.49 -5.53 -12.53
N PHE A 171 -6.47 -4.58 -11.57
CA PHE A 171 -7.39 -4.55 -10.43
C PHE A 171 -8.41 -3.43 -10.59
N LEU A 172 -9.57 -3.60 -9.99
CA LEU A 172 -10.41 -2.47 -9.63
C LEU A 172 -9.95 -1.95 -8.27
N GLN A 173 -9.26 -0.82 -8.27
CA GLN A 173 -8.69 -0.22 -7.04
C GLN A 173 -9.60 0.89 -6.52
N LEU A 174 -10.17 0.69 -5.34
CA LEU A 174 -11.00 1.66 -4.65
C LEU A 174 -10.19 2.33 -3.54
N GLN A 175 -10.22 3.64 -3.48
CA GLN A 175 -9.53 4.41 -2.45
C GLN A 175 -10.52 5.05 -1.50
N VAL A 176 -10.24 4.98 -0.19
CA VAL A 176 -10.97 5.72 0.84
C VAL A 176 -10.91 7.22 0.52
N ASN A 177 -12.07 7.86 0.54
CA ASN A 177 -12.20 9.30 0.31
C ASN A 177 -13.25 9.87 1.28
N PRO A 178 -12.85 10.46 2.40
CA PRO A 178 -13.76 11.03 3.39
C PRO A 178 -14.65 12.14 2.82
N ASP A 179 -14.12 12.97 1.89
CA ASP A 179 -14.85 14.09 1.29
C ASP A 179 -16.02 13.61 0.41
N ALA A 180 -15.92 12.40 -0.12
CA ALA A 180 -16.96 11.74 -0.90
C ALA A 180 -17.77 10.70 -0.08
N GLU A 181 -17.61 10.70 1.24
CA GLU A 181 -18.21 9.71 2.16
C GLU A 181 -17.85 8.25 1.84
N MET A 182 -16.74 8.03 1.13
CA MET A 182 -16.25 6.71 0.73
C MET A 182 -15.37 6.11 1.85
N SER A 183 -15.99 5.63 2.91
CA SER A 183 -15.30 4.93 4.01
C SER A 183 -15.02 3.47 3.67
N TYR A 184 -14.10 2.81 4.41
CA TYR A 184 -13.85 1.36 4.26
C TYR A 184 -15.13 0.52 4.27
N PRO A 185 -16.06 0.67 5.24
CA PRO A 185 -17.27 -0.12 5.26
C PRO A 185 -18.21 0.11 4.07
N GLN A 186 -18.30 1.35 3.59
CA GLN A 186 -19.11 1.68 2.41
C GLN A 186 -18.50 1.07 1.14
N LEU A 187 -17.16 1.18 0.99
CA LEU A 187 -16.45 0.58 -0.12
C LEU A 187 -16.53 -0.94 -0.11
N LEU A 188 -16.45 -1.60 1.06
CA LEU A 188 -16.65 -3.05 1.18
C LEU A 188 -18.04 -3.49 0.72
N LYS A 189 -19.09 -2.78 1.14
CA LYS A 189 -20.46 -3.07 0.67
C LYS A 189 -20.61 -2.90 -0.84
N ALA A 190 -19.97 -1.87 -1.42
CA ALA A 190 -19.97 -1.66 -2.86
C ALA A 190 -19.17 -2.76 -3.57
N ALA A 191 -17.98 -3.08 -3.07
CA ALA A 191 -17.10 -4.11 -3.61
C ALA A 191 -17.79 -5.46 -3.77
N LEU A 192 -18.51 -5.94 -2.77
CA LEU A 192 -19.22 -7.22 -2.82
C LEU A 192 -20.31 -7.25 -3.91
N ARG A 193 -20.87 -6.09 -4.30
CA ARG A 193 -21.82 -5.98 -5.42
C ARG A 193 -21.16 -6.07 -6.79
N HIS A 194 -19.84 -5.82 -6.86
CA HIS A 194 -19.05 -6.01 -8.08
C HIS A 194 -18.61 -7.46 -8.30
N ARG A 195 -19.01 -8.39 -7.41
CA ARG A 195 -18.73 -9.84 -7.48
C ARG A 195 -17.24 -10.15 -7.71
N PRO A 196 -16.33 -9.63 -6.88
CA PRO A 196 -14.93 -9.98 -7.00
C PRO A 196 -14.70 -11.44 -6.58
N ASP A 197 -13.73 -12.11 -7.19
CA ASP A 197 -13.23 -13.40 -6.71
C ASP A 197 -12.24 -13.19 -5.56
N VAL A 198 -11.49 -12.09 -5.63
CA VAL A 198 -10.43 -11.72 -4.69
C VAL A 198 -10.68 -10.30 -4.19
N LEU A 199 -10.73 -10.15 -2.88
CA LEU A 199 -10.85 -8.87 -2.20
C LEU A 199 -9.53 -8.57 -1.46
N LEU A 200 -8.82 -7.53 -1.88
CA LEU A 200 -7.64 -7.03 -1.19
C LEU A 200 -8.05 -5.87 -0.28
N ILE A 201 -7.80 -6.00 1.01
CA ILE A 201 -8.04 -4.97 2.02
C ILE A 201 -6.69 -4.46 2.48
N GLY A 202 -6.38 -3.21 2.15
CA GLY A 202 -5.07 -2.61 2.44
C GLY A 202 -4.67 -2.80 3.90
N GLU A 203 -5.59 -2.55 4.82
CA GLU A 203 -5.36 -2.73 6.24
C GLU A 203 -6.67 -2.89 7.03
N ILE A 204 -6.67 -3.80 8.01
CA ILE A 204 -7.76 -3.96 8.98
C ILE A 204 -7.37 -3.26 10.28
N ARG A 205 -8.09 -2.15 10.61
CA ARG A 205 -7.82 -1.31 11.79
C ARG A 205 -8.96 -1.28 12.80
N ASP A 206 -10.16 -1.68 12.41
CA ASP A 206 -11.38 -1.51 13.20
C ASP A 206 -12.30 -2.74 13.10
N ARG A 207 -13.29 -2.77 14.01
CA ARG A 207 -14.25 -3.85 14.09
C ARG A 207 -15.06 -4.06 12.82
N GLN A 208 -15.54 -2.97 12.22
CA GLN A 208 -16.46 -3.06 11.08
C GLN A 208 -15.77 -3.60 9.83
N THR A 209 -14.54 -3.13 9.57
CA THR A 209 -13.69 -3.63 8.49
C THR A 209 -13.33 -5.11 8.72
N ALA A 210 -12.95 -5.48 9.98
CA ALA A 210 -12.61 -6.85 10.33
C ALA A 210 -13.79 -7.80 10.16
N GLN A 211 -14.99 -7.40 10.61
CA GLN A 211 -16.21 -8.18 10.46
C GLN A 211 -16.56 -8.42 9.00
N SER A 212 -16.59 -7.36 8.18
CA SER A 212 -16.89 -7.47 6.75
C SER A 212 -15.87 -8.33 5.99
N ALA A 213 -14.58 -8.26 6.36
CA ALA A 213 -13.53 -9.11 5.80
C ALA A 213 -13.77 -10.60 6.13
N CYS A 214 -14.09 -10.91 7.39
CA CYS A 214 -14.42 -12.27 7.82
C CYS A 214 -15.68 -12.81 7.12
N GLU A 215 -16.74 -12.01 7.04
CA GLU A 215 -17.99 -12.39 6.36
C GLU A 215 -17.76 -12.65 4.86
N ALA A 216 -16.97 -11.82 4.18
CA ALA A 216 -16.58 -12.04 2.79
C ALA A 216 -15.80 -13.35 2.62
N ALA A 217 -14.85 -13.63 3.52
CA ALA A 217 -14.06 -14.85 3.50
C ALA A 217 -14.92 -16.11 3.68
N ILE A 218 -15.83 -16.10 4.65
CA ILE A 218 -16.75 -17.23 4.89
C ILE A 218 -17.74 -17.40 3.73
N SER A 219 -18.12 -16.32 3.07
CA SER A 219 -18.99 -16.35 1.87
C SER A 219 -18.26 -16.89 0.62
N GLY A 220 -17.00 -17.28 0.72
CA GLY A 220 -16.24 -17.96 -0.34
C GLY A 220 -15.32 -17.06 -1.17
N HIS A 221 -15.20 -15.76 -0.83
CA HIS A 221 -14.20 -14.90 -1.46
C HIS A 221 -12.79 -15.23 -0.94
N ILE A 222 -11.79 -15.05 -1.77
CA ILE A 222 -10.40 -14.98 -1.31
C ILE A 222 -10.18 -13.58 -0.78
N VAL A 223 -9.89 -13.45 0.51
CA VAL A 223 -9.60 -12.16 1.12
C VAL A 223 -8.12 -12.07 1.45
N LEU A 224 -7.44 -11.04 0.93
CA LEU A 224 -6.06 -10.70 1.23
C LEU A 224 -6.05 -9.42 2.07
N ALA A 225 -5.44 -9.42 3.25
CA ALA A 225 -5.46 -8.25 4.11
C ALA A 225 -4.13 -8.05 4.86
N THR A 226 -3.83 -6.80 5.25
CA THR A 226 -2.79 -6.58 6.26
C THR A 226 -3.42 -6.35 7.63
N VAL A 227 -2.71 -6.78 8.66
CA VAL A 227 -3.08 -6.56 10.07
C VAL A 227 -1.82 -6.21 10.85
N HIS A 228 -1.91 -5.21 11.72
CA HIS A 228 -0.83 -4.94 12.66
C HIS A 228 -0.88 -5.93 13.83
N ALA A 229 -0.13 -7.02 13.71
CA ALA A 229 0.11 -8.00 14.76
C ALA A 229 1.63 -8.24 14.92
N ARG A 230 2.05 -8.75 16.08
CA ARG A 230 3.48 -8.99 16.40
C ARG A 230 4.03 -10.20 15.66
N SER A 231 3.20 -11.23 15.50
CA SER A 231 3.52 -12.48 14.82
C SER A 231 2.32 -12.96 14.00
N ALA A 232 2.53 -13.97 13.18
CA ALA A 232 1.43 -14.62 12.45
C ALA A 232 0.43 -15.26 13.44
N ASN A 233 0.94 -15.83 14.53
CA ASN A 233 0.13 -16.48 15.58
C ASN A 233 -0.75 -15.49 16.37
N ASP A 234 -0.34 -14.22 16.48
CA ASP A 234 -1.10 -13.20 17.20
C ASP A 234 -2.25 -12.60 16.36
N THR A 235 -2.33 -12.92 15.08
CA THR A 235 -3.35 -12.36 14.19
C THR A 235 -4.78 -12.69 14.62
N PRO A 236 -5.14 -13.95 14.99
CA PRO A 236 -6.48 -14.23 15.51
C PRO A 236 -6.82 -13.41 16.76
N LEU A 237 -5.87 -13.30 17.70
CA LEU A 237 -6.02 -12.48 18.90
C LEU A 237 -6.22 -11.00 18.56
N ARG A 238 -5.50 -10.51 17.56
CA ARG A 238 -5.66 -9.12 17.09
C ARG A 238 -7.06 -8.88 16.51
N LEU A 239 -7.58 -9.78 15.70
CA LEU A 239 -8.92 -9.68 15.13
C LEU A 239 -10.00 -9.78 16.22
N THR A 240 -9.85 -10.69 17.18
CA THR A 240 -10.79 -10.77 18.32
C THR A 240 -10.72 -9.53 19.22
N SER A 241 -9.55 -8.87 19.32
CA SER A 241 -9.41 -7.61 20.07
C SER A 241 -10.21 -6.45 19.47
N PHE A 242 -10.60 -6.52 18.21
CA PHE A 242 -11.56 -5.60 17.60
C PHE A 242 -13.02 -5.91 17.98
N GLY A 243 -13.27 -6.94 18.79
CA GLY A 243 -14.59 -7.35 19.27
C GLY A 243 -15.29 -8.37 18.38
N LEU A 244 -14.56 -9.13 17.56
CA LEU A 244 -15.11 -10.23 16.78
C LEU A 244 -15.19 -11.51 17.64
N PRO A 245 -16.23 -12.35 17.44
CA PRO A 245 -16.28 -13.69 18.03
C PRO A 245 -15.12 -14.55 17.53
N ALA A 246 -14.53 -15.34 18.42
CA ALA A 246 -13.39 -16.20 18.07
C ALA A 246 -13.75 -17.24 17.01
N GLU A 247 -15.01 -17.74 17.04
CA GLU A 247 -15.53 -18.69 16.07
C GLU A 247 -15.60 -18.09 14.66
N LEU A 248 -16.00 -16.84 14.54
CA LEU A 248 -16.04 -16.11 13.27
C LEU A 248 -14.63 -15.97 12.69
N VAL A 249 -13.66 -15.57 13.53
CA VAL A 249 -12.26 -15.41 13.13
C VAL A 249 -11.68 -16.75 12.70
N SER A 250 -11.90 -17.81 13.48
CA SER A 250 -11.41 -19.16 13.17
C SER A 250 -11.97 -19.71 11.86
N ALA A 251 -13.26 -19.45 11.58
CA ALA A 251 -13.88 -19.88 10.32
C ALA A 251 -13.37 -19.09 9.11
N ALA A 252 -13.02 -17.82 9.30
CA ALA A 252 -12.62 -16.92 8.22
C ALA A 252 -11.13 -16.98 7.88
N LEU A 253 -10.24 -17.30 8.85
CA LEU A 253 -8.79 -17.13 8.78
C LEU A 253 -8.07 -18.48 8.68
N PRO A 254 -7.92 -19.08 7.48
CA PRO A 254 -7.16 -20.32 7.32
C PRO A 254 -5.64 -20.15 7.47
N ALA A 255 -5.11 -18.93 7.25
CA ALA A 255 -3.68 -18.70 7.37
C ALA A 255 -3.34 -17.24 7.66
N SER A 256 -2.18 -17.06 8.30
CA SER A 256 -1.53 -15.75 8.49
C SER A 256 -0.03 -15.88 8.25
N ALA A 257 0.60 -14.81 7.78
CA ALA A 257 2.05 -14.75 7.64
C ALA A 257 2.59 -13.46 8.29
N ALA A 258 3.67 -13.57 9.06
CA ALA A 258 4.40 -12.42 9.58
C ALA A 258 5.63 -12.15 8.72
N ILE A 259 5.69 -10.94 8.16
CA ILE A 259 6.68 -10.56 7.15
C ILE A 259 7.77 -9.69 7.76
N THR A 260 9.02 -10.07 7.51
CA THR A 260 10.22 -9.27 7.80
C THR A 260 11.08 -9.18 6.56
N LEU A 261 11.87 -8.12 6.42
CA LEU A 261 12.85 -7.99 5.35
C LEU A 261 14.25 -8.38 5.85
N GLN A 262 14.90 -9.27 5.14
CA GLN A 262 16.33 -9.52 5.28
C GLN A 262 17.11 -8.69 4.25
N TYR A 263 18.22 -8.09 4.68
CA TYR A 263 18.96 -7.11 3.88
C TYR A 263 20.30 -7.63 3.33
N ARG A 264 20.61 -8.92 3.50
CA ARG A 264 21.86 -9.51 3.02
C ARG A 264 21.65 -10.92 2.47
N PRO A 265 22.27 -11.26 1.33
CA PRO A 265 23.06 -10.41 0.41
C PRO A 265 22.20 -9.48 -0.44
N THR A 266 20.91 -9.79 -0.60
CA THR A 266 19.89 -9.00 -1.31
C THR A 266 18.71 -8.73 -0.38
N ILE A 267 17.93 -7.70 -0.67
CA ILE A 267 16.68 -7.42 0.07
C ILE A 267 15.63 -8.43 -0.38
N HIS A 268 15.19 -9.29 0.52
CA HIS A 268 14.09 -10.23 0.27
C HIS A 268 13.19 -10.39 1.50
N PRO A 269 11.89 -10.65 1.30
CA PRO A 269 10.98 -10.93 2.40
C PRO A 269 11.22 -12.36 2.93
N VAL A 270 11.18 -12.46 4.24
CA VAL A 270 11.11 -13.74 4.97
C VAL A 270 9.83 -13.73 5.77
N ALA A 271 9.12 -14.84 5.80
CA ALA A 271 7.87 -14.94 6.51
C ALA A 271 7.84 -16.15 7.44
N GLU A 272 7.31 -15.93 8.63
CA GLU A 272 6.73 -16.99 9.44
C GLU A 272 5.29 -17.20 8.93
N VAL A 273 4.98 -18.37 8.42
CA VAL A 273 3.65 -18.71 7.91
C VAL A 273 2.99 -19.69 8.86
N ILE A 274 1.79 -19.36 9.31
CA ILE A 274 0.95 -20.23 10.14
C ILE A 274 -0.32 -20.56 9.36
N VAL A 275 -0.57 -21.85 9.21
CA VAL A 275 -1.84 -22.39 8.71
C VAL A 275 -2.67 -22.82 9.91
N PHE A 276 -3.81 -22.18 10.10
CA PHE A 276 -4.74 -22.52 11.18
C PHE A 276 -5.59 -23.71 10.76
N GLU A 277 -5.67 -24.71 11.62
CA GLU A 277 -6.59 -25.83 11.41
C GLU A 277 -7.99 -25.46 11.92
N PRO A 278 -9.06 -25.99 11.31
CA PRO A 278 -10.42 -25.83 11.85
C PRO A 278 -10.45 -26.28 13.32
N ALA A 279 -11.23 -25.62 14.14
CA ALA A 279 -11.25 -25.54 15.63
C ALA A 279 -11.03 -26.82 16.48
N HIS A 280 -10.48 -27.89 15.93
CA HIS A 280 -10.20 -29.16 16.62
C HIS A 280 -8.75 -29.66 16.53
N GLN A 281 -7.81 -28.92 15.90
CA GLN A 281 -6.41 -29.35 15.79
C GLN A 281 -5.45 -28.14 15.91
N SER A 282 -4.27 -28.36 16.52
CA SER A 282 -3.22 -27.34 16.66
C SER A 282 -2.56 -27.04 15.32
N GLY A 283 -2.47 -25.77 14.95
CA GLY A 283 -1.87 -25.33 13.67
C GLY A 283 -0.37 -25.64 13.56
N ALA A 284 0.09 -25.91 12.34
CA ALA A 284 1.51 -26.08 12.04
C ALA A 284 2.18 -24.71 11.73
N THR A 285 3.36 -24.49 12.31
CA THR A 285 4.20 -23.32 12.05
C THR A 285 5.32 -23.67 11.09
N GLU A 286 5.51 -22.86 10.06
CA GLU A 286 6.56 -23.02 9.07
C GLU A 286 7.25 -21.68 8.82
N VAL A 287 8.58 -21.69 8.69
CA VAL A 287 9.37 -20.54 8.27
C VAL A 287 9.76 -20.69 6.81
N VAL A 288 9.42 -19.71 5.98
CA VAL A 288 9.67 -19.72 4.53
C VAL A 288 10.46 -18.47 4.14
N SER A 289 11.53 -18.68 3.39
CA SER A 289 12.44 -17.66 2.87
C SER A 289 12.38 -17.55 1.35
#